data_0e12169fa0e399690e448a504f76559c
#
_entry.id   0e12169fa0e399690e448a504f76559c
#
_cell.length_a   1.000
_cell.length_b   1.000
_cell.length_c   1.000
_cell.angle_alpha   90.00
_cell.angle_beta   90.00
_cell.angle_gamma   90.00
#
_symmetry.space_group_name_H-M   'P 1'
#
loop_
_entity.id
_entity.type
_entity.pdbx_description
1 polymer ?
#
loop_
_entity_poly.entity_id
_entity_poly.type
_entity_poly.pdbx_seq_one_letter_code
_entity_poly.pdbx_strand_id
1 'polypeptide(L)' 'MIKHISHIGIAVKDLEEGIAFYEKLGLTLEGTEEVASQKVKVAFFPCGDTRIELLAPTSEDSPIAKFLEKKGEGIQHIAF' A
#
# COMPACT_ATOMS: atom_id res chain seq x y z
N MET A 1 -19.20 15.30 -5.96
CA MET A 1 -18.23 15.42 -7.07
C MET A 1 -16.82 15.13 -6.58
N ILE A 2 -16.06 14.37 -7.34
CA ILE A 2 -14.69 14.01 -6.98
C ILE A 2 -13.80 15.24 -7.13
N LYS A 3 -13.04 15.58 -6.10
CA LYS A 3 -12.14 16.73 -6.10
C LYS A 3 -10.67 16.38 -6.09
N HIS A 4 -10.34 15.20 -5.59
CA HIS A 4 -8.95 14.74 -5.56
C HIS A 4 -8.93 13.24 -5.30
N ILE A 5 -7.77 12.63 -5.46
CA ILE A 5 -7.55 11.23 -5.11
C ILE A 5 -7.11 11.19 -3.66
N SER A 6 -7.85 10.44 -2.82
CA SER A 6 -7.52 10.30 -1.40
C SER A 6 -6.24 9.50 -1.23
N HIS A 7 -6.19 8.32 -1.82
CA HIS A 7 -4.99 7.50 -1.76
C HIS A 7 -4.94 6.48 -2.89
N ILE A 8 -3.75 5.96 -3.12
CA ILE A 8 -3.50 4.89 -4.09
C ILE A 8 -2.90 3.73 -3.29
N GLY A 9 -3.58 2.59 -3.32
CA GLY A 9 -3.13 1.39 -2.62
C GLY A 9 -2.33 0.50 -3.55
N ILE A 10 -1.09 0.21 -3.18
CA ILE A 10 -0.17 -0.58 -3.98
C ILE A 10 0.18 -1.85 -3.21
N ALA A 11 -0.11 -3.00 -3.81
CA ALA A 11 0.21 -4.29 -3.22
C ALA A 11 1.68 -4.61 -3.42
N VAL A 12 2.36 -4.96 -2.34
CA VAL A 12 3.78 -5.35 -2.37
C VAL A 12 3.96 -6.65 -1.60
N LYS A 13 4.93 -7.45 -2.02
CA LYS A 13 5.21 -8.74 -1.37
C LYS A 13 5.90 -8.55 -0.02
N ASP A 14 6.79 -7.58 0.06
CA ASP A 14 7.59 -7.29 1.24
C ASP A 14 7.48 -5.81 1.56
N LEU A 15 6.92 -5.49 2.73
CA LEU A 15 6.66 -4.10 3.10
C LEU A 15 7.96 -3.31 3.25
N GLU A 16 8.99 -3.90 3.86
CA GLU A 16 10.25 -3.19 4.09
C GLU A 16 10.98 -2.87 2.80
N GLU A 17 10.96 -3.80 1.84
CA GLU A 17 11.54 -3.53 0.53
C GLU A 17 10.77 -2.45 -0.20
N GLY A 18 9.43 -2.48 -0.11
CA GLY A 18 8.59 -1.45 -0.69
C GLY A 18 8.86 -0.08 -0.10
N ILE A 19 8.96 -0.01 1.23
CA ILE A 19 9.29 1.24 1.93
C ILE A 19 10.63 1.79 1.43
N ALA A 20 11.65 0.94 1.38
CA ALA A 20 12.99 1.37 0.93
C ALA A 20 12.94 1.91 -0.49
N PHE A 21 12.19 1.26 -1.37
CA PHE A 21 12.07 1.71 -2.76
C PHE A 21 11.46 3.11 -2.86
N TYR A 22 10.35 3.33 -2.15
CA TYR A 22 9.67 4.63 -2.23
C TYR A 22 10.42 5.74 -1.51
N GLU A 23 11.18 5.39 -0.47
CA GLU A 23 12.07 6.37 0.16
C GLU A 23 13.17 6.82 -0.80
N LYS A 24 13.69 5.92 -1.63
CA LYS A 24 14.68 6.27 -2.66
C LYS A 24 14.11 7.22 -3.70
N LEU A 25 12.79 7.17 -3.93
CA LEU A 25 12.14 8.10 -4.86
C LEU A 25 11.90 9.47 -4.23
N GLY A 26 12.22 9.64 -2.96
CA GLY A 26 12.08 10.92 -2.28
C GLY A 26 10.86 11.07 -1.41
N LEU A 27 10.03 10.03 -1.28
CA LEU A 27 8.87 10.07 -0.40
C LEU A 27 9.30 9.78 1.04
N THR A 28 8.59 10.37 1.98
CA THR A 28 8.87 10.20 3.41
C THR A 28 7.81 9.34 4.05
N LEU A 29 8.23 8.26 4.70
CA LEU A 29 7.31 7.39 5.41
C LEU A 29 6.69 8.12 6.59
N GLU A 30 5.37 8.16 6.64
CA GLU A 30 4.62 8.78 7.74
C GLU A 30 4.45 7.80 8.89
N GLY A 31 4.21 6.52 8.58
CA GLY A 31 4.02 5.51 9.59
C GLY A 31 3.51 4.22 8.98
N THR A 32 3.34 3.22 9.82
CA THR A 32 2.81 1.92 9.41
C THR A 32 1.68 1.52 10.34
N GLU A 33 0.81 0.65 9.84
CA GLU A 33 -0.32 0.14 10.62
C GLU A 33 -0.61 -1.29 10.21
N GLU A 34 -1.01 -2.10 11.16
CA GLU A 34 -1.47 -3.45 10.86
C GLU A 34 -2.99 -3.48 11.00
N VAL A 35 -3.69 -3.92 9.96
CA VAL A 35 -5.14 -4.06 9.98
C VAL A 35 -5.44 -5.55 10.06
N ALA A 36 -5.59 -6.06 11.28
CA ALA A 36 -5.73 -7.49 11.52
C ALA A 36 -6.95 -8.10 10.84
N SER A 37 -8.07 -7.36 10.79
CA SER A 37 -9.30 -7.85 10.16
C SER A 37 -9.14 -8.06 8.65
N GLN A 38 -8.20 -7.35 8.02
CA GLN A 38 -7.90 -7.48 6.58
C GLN A 38 -6.63 -8.29 6.34
N LYS A 39 -5.94 -8.67 7.40
CA LYS A 39 -4.68 -9.43 7.32
C LYS A 39 -3.65 -8.74 6.44
N VAL A 40 -3.45 -7.45 6.73
CA VAL A 40 -2.58 -6.60 5.92
C VAL A 40 -1.79 -5.65 6.82
N LYS A 41 -0.56 -5.36 6.42
CA LYS A 41 0.23 -4.26 6.96
C LYS A 41 0.29 -3.16 5.93
N VAL A 42 0.17 -1.92 6.38
CA VAL A 42 0.12 -0.76 5.50
C VAL A 42 1.21 0.23 5.87
N ALA A 43 1.87 0.78 4.86
CA ALA A 43 2.82 1.87 5.05
C ALA A 43 2.26 3.11 4.33
N PHE A 44 2.31 4.26 4.99
CA PHE A 44 1.72 5.50 4.50
C PHE A 44 2.79 6.50 4.06
N PHE A 45 2.68 6.96 2.81
CA PHE A 45 3.56 7.99 2.26
C PHE A 45 2.71 9.16 1.77
N PRO A 46 2.71 10.29 2.47
CA PRO A 46 2.02 11.47 1.96
C PRO A 46 2.66 11.95 0.65
N CYS A 47 1.81 12.37 -0.29
CA CYS A 47 2.27 12.83 -1.60
C CYS A 47 1.32 13.94 -2.05
N GLY A 48 1.60 15.20 -1.65
CA GLY A 48 0.68 16.30 -1.90
C GLY A 48 -0.64 16.06 -1.18
N ASP A 49 -1.74 16.16 -1.89
CA ASP A 49 -3.09 15.92 -1.35
C ASP A 49 -3.46 14.44 -1.35
N THR A 50 -2.57 13.58 -1.82
CA THR A 50 -2.82 12.15 -1.95
C THR A 50 -1.86 11.40 -1.04
N ARG A 51 -2.19 10.15 -0.71
CA ARG A 51 -1.25 9.26 -0.03
C ARG A 51 -0.99 8.05 -0.90
N ILE A 52 0.26 7.62 -0.91
CA ILE A 52 0.62 6.31 -1.43
C ILE A 52 0.57 5.36 -0.24
N GLU A 53 -0.17 4.28 -0.36
CA GLU A 53 -0.28 3.28 0.71
C GLU A 53 0.23 1.96 0.19
N LEU A 54 1.29 1.44 0.80
CA LEU A 54 1.81 0.12 0.46
C LEU A 54 1.09 -0.92 1.31
N LEU A 55 0.64 -1.99 0.68
CA LEU A 55 -0.15 -3.03 1.32
C LEU A 55 0.58 -4.35 1.20
N ALA A 56 0.97 -4.95 2.32
CA ALA A 56 1.62 -6.26 2.33
C ALA A 56 0.77 -7.24 3.14
N PRO A 57 0.61 -8.48 2.67
CA PRO A 57 -0.22 -9.45 3.39
C PRO A 57 0.50 -9.94 4.65
N THR A 58 -0.29 -10.22 5.69
CA THR A 58 0.24 -10.84 6.91
C THR A 58 -0.02 -12.35 6.94
N SER A 59 -0.80 -12.86 5.99
CA SER A 59 -1.07 -14.30 5.87
C SER A 59 -1.50 -14.64 4.45
N GLU A 60 -1.46 -15.92 4.13
CA GLU A 60 -1.78 -16.40 2.78
C GLU A 60 -3.23 -16.20 2.38
N ASP A 61 -4.13 -16.11 3.33
CA ASP A 61 -5.55 -15.92 3.04
C ASP A 61 -5.97 -14.45 3.01
N SER A 62 -5.01 -13.54 3.08
CA SER A 62 -5.28 -12.12 2.91
C SER A 62 -5.76 -11.81 1.49
N PRO A 63 -6.71 -10.85 1.33
CA PRO A 63 -7.09 -10.41 -0.02
C PRO A 63 -5.89 -9.87 -0.81
N ILE A 64 -4.92 -9.26 -0.11
CA ILE A 64 -3.71 -8.75 -0.78
C ILE A 64 -2.83 -9.90 -1.25
N ALA A 65 -2.73 -10.99 -0.47
CA ALA A 65 -1.98 -12.17 -0.90
C ALA A 65 -2.57 -12.74 -2.18
N LYS A 66 -3.90 -12.79 -2.26
CA LYS A 66 -4.59 -13.29 -3.45
C LYS A 66 -4.38 -12.37 -4.65
N PHE A 67 -4.39 -11.06 -4.42
CA PHE A 67 -4.11 -10.10 -5.47
C PHE A 67 -2.70 -10.29 -6.02
N LEU A 68 -1.70 -10.44 -5.13
CA LEU A 68 -0.31 -10.63 -5.53
C LEU A 68 -0.12 -11.92 -6.33
N GLU A 69 -0.83 -12.97 -5.93
CA GLU A 69 -0.75 -14.26 -6.63
C GLU A 69 -1.27 -14.16 -8.05
N LYS A 70 -2.35 -13.41 -8.26
CA LYS A 70 -2.99 -13.30 -9.57
C LYS A 70 -2.37 -12.24 -10.46
N LYS A 71 -1.97 -11.11 -9.89
CA LYS A 71 -1.59 -9.93 -10.67
C LYS A 71 -0.16 -9.45 -10.39
N GLY A 72 0.48 -9.97 -9.35
CA GLY A 72 1.79 -9.49 -8.95
C GLY A 72 1.70 -8.15 -8.23
N GLU A 73 2.85 -7.53 -8.02
CA GLU A 73 2.90 -6.22 -7.35
C GLU A 73 2.35 -5.13 -8.27
N GLY A 74 1.63 -4.20 -7.68
CA GLY A 74 1.08 -3.09 -8.44
C GLY A 74 -0.08 -2.44 -7.74
N ILE A 75 -0.72 -1.49 -8.42
CA ILE A 75 -1.84 -0.75 -7.88
C ILE A 75 -3.02 -1.70 -7.68
N GLN A 76 -3.49 -1.79 -6.43
CA GLN A 76 -4.62 -2.63 -6.08
C GLN A 76 -5.91 -1.84 -6.06
N HIS A 77 -5.86 -0.58 -5.59
CA HIS A 77 -7.05 0.27 -5.60
C HIS A 77 -6.68 1.75 -5.58
N ILE A 78 -7.64 2.56 -5.99
CA ILE A 78 -7.57 4.01 -5.92
C ILE A 78 -8.83 4.46 -5.20
N ALA A 79 -8.66 5.31 -4.17
CA ALA A 79 -9.77 5.86 -3.41
C ALA A 79 -9.88 7.37 -3.66
N PHE A 80 -11.09 7.83 -3.77
CA PHE A 80 -11.37 9.25 -4.01
C PHE A 80 -11.91 9.96 -2.79
#